data_1bc71161479195206d14aa289abf523c
#
_entry.id   1bc71161479195206d14aa289abf523c
#
_cell.length_a   1.000
_cell.length_b   1.000
_cell.length_c   1.000
_cell.angle_alpha   90.00
_cell.angle_beta   90.00
_cell.angle_gamma   90.00
#
_symmetry.space_group_name_H-M   'P 1'
#
loop_
_entity.id
_entity.type
_entity.pdbx_description
1 polymer ?
#
loop_
_entity_poly.entity_id
_entity_poly.type
_entity_poly.pdbx_seq_one_letter_code
_entity_poly.pdbx_strand_id
1 'polypeptide(L)'
;LALTDIPTGLDAGNAILAALTHRDRDGFRSGEGQHIDLALLDVQVACLGNQALNYLVSGSAPRRMGNAHPNIVPYQDFPTADGDMILAIGNDGQFARFCTIAGHPEWAGDTRFADNAARVKHRRELIPLLRQATVMRSTAEWIAALESAAVPCGPINDLAAVFADPQDTAALSSAAIHSAVLRIT
;
A
#
# COMPACT_ATOMS: atom_id res chain seq x y z
N LEU A 1 -11.27 -11.58 -1.36
CA LEU A 1 -10.50 -11.46 -2.58
C LEU A 1 -9.46 -12.59 -2.65
N ALA A 2 -9.44 -13.35 -3.76
CA ALA A 2 -8.44 -14.39 -4.03
C ALA A 2 -7.14 -13.70 -4.50
N LEU A 3 -6.33 -13.22 -3.53
CA LEU A 3 -5.20 -12.36 -3.83
C LEU A 3 -4.07 -13.11 -4.54
N THR A 4 -3.89 -14.40 -4.25
CA THR A 4 -2.79 -15.21 -4.82
C THR A 4 -2.95 -15.45 -6.33
N ASP A 5 -4.19 -15.60 -6.81
CA ASP A 5 -4.46 -15.88 -8.22
C ASP A 5 -4.07 -14.71 -9.13
N ILE A 6 -4.32 -13.47 -8.68
CA ILE A 6 -4.07 -12.25 -9.47
C ILE A 6 -2.57 -12.07 -9.76
N PRO A 7 -1.65 -12.00 -8.77
CA PRO A 7 -0.24 -11.86 -9.04
C PRO A 7 0.32 -13.08 -9.78
N THR A 8 -0.18 -14.30 -9.51
CA THR A 8 0.25 -15.49 -10.24
C THR A 8 -0.10 -15.40 -11.73
N GLY A 9 -1.30 -14.89 -12.07
CA GLY A 9 -1.68 -14.64 -13.46
C GLY A 9 -0.81 -13.58 -14.13
N LEU A 10 -0.43 -12.51 -13.41
CA LEU A 10 0.48 -11.47 -13.90
C LEU A 10 1.90 -12.05 -14.12
N ASP A 11 2.42 -12.83 -13.20
CA ASP A 11 3.73 -13.49 -13.33
C ASP A 11 3.75 -14.49 -14.48
N ALA A 12 2.67 -15.24 -14.68
CA ALA A 12 2.54 -16.13 -15.84
C ALA A 12 2.60 -15.33 -17.15
N GLY A 13 1.89 -14.22 -17.26
CA GLY A 13 1.94 -13.33 -18.42
C GLY A 13 3.35 -12.78 -18.66
N ASN A 14 4.04 -12.31 -17.64
CA ASN A 14 5.42 -11.84 -17.72
C ASN A 14 6.39 -12.94 -18.17
N ALA A 15 6.27 -14.14 -17.62
CA ALA A 15 7.12 -15.27 -17.98
C ALA A 15 6.93 -15.71 -19.45
N ILE A 16 5.67 -15.73 -19.93
CA ILE A 16 5.35 -16.01 -21.34
C ILE A 16 5.96 -14.95 -22.26
N LEU A 17 5.79 -13.66 -21.94
CA LEU A 17 6.37 -12.58 -22.74
C LEU A 17 7.89 -12.63 -22.76
N ALA A 18 8.54 -12.96 -21.63
CA ALA A 18 9.98 -13.14 -21.55
C ALA A 18 10.46 -14.33 -22.43
N ALA A 19 9.76 -15.46 -22.36
CA ALA A 19 10.08 -16.64 -23.18
C ALA A 19 9.93 -16.37 -24.68
N LEU A 20 8.86 -15.68 -25.09
CA LEU A 20 8.65 -15.27 -26.48
C LEU A 20 9.72 -14.28 -26.94
N THR A 21 10.04 -13.29 -26.13
CA THR A 21 11.09 -12.31 -26.42
C THR A 21 12.45 -12.99 -26.58
N HIS A 22 12.76 -13.94 -25.72
CA HIS A 22 14.00 -14.72 -25.82
C HIS A 22 14.06 -15.54 -27.12
N ARG A 23 12.96 -16.21 -27.46
CA ARG A 23 12.87 -17.01 -28.68
C ARG A 23 13.06 -16.17 -29.95
N ASP A 24 12.48 -14.97 -30.01
CA ASP A 24 12.35 -14.16 -31.21
C ASP A 24 13.38 -13.03 -31.32
N ARG A 25 14.22 -12.80 -30.30
CA ARG A 25 15.20 -11.70 -30.27
C ARG A 25 16.36 -11.97 -31.24
N ASP A 26 16.73 -10.94 -32.02
CA ASP A 26 17.88 -10.99 -32.91
C ASP A 26 19.19 -11.34 -32.15
N GLY A 27 19.87 -12.38 -32.63
CA GLY A 27 21.09 -12.92 -32.01
C GLY A 27 20.86 -14.09 -31.03
N PHE A 28 19.63 -14.33 -30.59
CA PHE A 28 19.23 -15.46 -29.72
C PHE A 28 18.06 -16.26 -30.31
N ARG A 29 17.83 -16.19 -31.62
CA ARG A 29 16.77 -16.94 -32.29
C ARG A 29 17.03 -18.44 -32.18
N SER A 30 16.79 -18.99 -31.00
CA SER A 30 16.83 -20.46 -30.83
C SER A 30 15.70 -21.15 -31.61
N GLY A 31 14.58 -20.44 -31.81
CA GLY A 31 13.34 -21.04 -32.31
C GLY A 31 12.72 -22.02 -31.33
N GLU A 32 13.35 -22.24 -30.17
CA GLU A 32 12.95 -23.23 -29.18
C GLU A 32 12.02 -22.62 -28.15
N GLY A 33 10.97 -23.35 -27.84
CA GLY A 33 10.08 -23.01 -26.72
C GLY A 33 10.75 -23.29 -25.37
N GLN A 34 10.23 -22.65 -24.33
CA GLN A 34 10.67 -22.86 -22.95
C GLN A 34 9.53 -23.44 -22.12
N HIS A 35 9.87 -24.33 -21.19
CA HIS A 35 8.96 -24.79 -20.16
C HIS A 35 8.93 -23.71 -19.04
N ILE A 36 7.73 -23.25 -18.67
CA ILE A 36 7.52 -22.30 -17.58
C ILE A 36 6.82 -23.07 -16.46
N ASP A 37 7.50 -23.22 -15.33
CA ASP A 37 6.93 -23.77 -14.11
C ASP A 37 6.62 -22.62 -13.14
N LEU A 38 5.37 -22.53 -12.69
CA LEU A 38 4.88 -21.46 -11.84
C LEU A 38 3.91 -22.02 -10.79
N ALA A 39 4.22 -21.83 -9.53
CA ALA A 39 3.39 -22.27 -8.44
C ALA A 39 2.73 -21.09 -7.69
N LEU A 40 1.44 -21.22 -7.37
CA LEU A 40 0.69 -20.26 -6.54
C LEU A 40 1.39 -19.97 -5.20
N LEU A 41 1.95 -21.02 -4.58
CA LEU A 41 2.64 -20.90 -3.31
C LEU A 41 3.89 -20.03 -3.41
N ASP A 42 4.69 -20.22 -4.45
CA ASP A 42 5.94 -19.47 -4.64
C ASP A 42 5.66 -17.98 -4.84
N VAL A 43 4.66 -17.66 -5.66
CA VAL A 43 4.22 -16.27 -5.86
C VAL A 43 3.67 -15.68 -4.57
N GLN A 44 2.88 -16.43 -3.81
CA GLN A 44 2.37 -15.97 -2.52
C GLN A 44 3.49 -15.72 -1.51
N VAL A 45 4.53 -16.56 -1.47
CA VAL A 45 5.71 -16.35 -0.62
C VAL A 45 6.47 -15.10 -1.06
N ALA A 46 6.63 -14.86 -2.36
CA ALA A 46 7.23 -13.63 -2.87
C ALA A 46 6.45 -12.37 -2.46
N CYS A 47 5.12 -12.46 -2.36
CA CYS A 47 4.25 -11.36 -1.91
C CYS A 47 4.39 -11.01 -0.41
N LEU A 48 5.11 -11.79 0.40
CA LEU A 48 5.32 -11.47 1.82
C LEU A 48 6.14 -10.18 2.03
N GLY A 49 6.94 -9.78 1.04
CA GLY A 49 7.64 -8.49 1.02
C GLY A 49 8.46 -8.22 2.28
N ASN A 50 8.19 -7.08 2.92
CA ASN A 50 8.90 -6.64 4.13
C ASN A 50 8.68 -7.55 5.34
N GLN A 51 7.60 -8.30 5.42
CA GLN A 51 7.35 -9.23 6.53
C GLN A 51 8.32 -10.43 6.49
N ALA A 52 8.61 -10.95 5.29
CA ALA A 52 9.63 -11.98 5.13
C ALA A 52 11.01 -11.46 5.55
N LEU A 53 11.38 -10.25 5.12
CA LEU A 53 12.65 -9.63 5.50
C LEU A 53 12.73 -9.40 7.01
N ASN A 54 11.67 -8.91 7.64
CA ASN A 54 11.61 -8.74 9.09
C ASN A 54 11.88 -10.05 9.83
N TYR A 55 11.28 -11.15 9.37
CA TYR A 55 11.52 -12.47 9.95
C TYR A 55 12.95 -12.94 9.75
N LEU A 56 13.49 -12.84 8.54
CA LEU A 56 14.85 -13.30 8.20
C LEU A 56 15.92 -12.54 9.01
N VAL A 57 15.70 -11.26 9.28
CA VAL A 57 16.65 -10.44 10.06
C VAL A 57 16.49 -10.62 11.56
N SER A 58 15.27 -10.72 12.07
CA SER A 58 14.99 -10.76 13.51
C SER A 58 14.84 -12.16 14.10
N GLY A 59 14.57 -13.17 13.28
CA GLY A 59 14.18 -14.51 13.73
C GLY A 59 12.79 -14.60 14.38
N SER A 60 12.06 -13.48 14.43
CA SER A 60 10.76 -13.40 15.10
C SER A 60 9.62 -13.41 14.10
N ALA A 61 8.73 -14.39 14.21
CA ALA A 61 7.56 -14.46 13.33
C ALA A 61 6.64 -13.25 13.56
N PRO A 62 6.15 -12.60 12.46
CA PRO A 62 5.26 -11.47 12.57
C PRO A 62 3.92 -11.87 13.22
N ARG A 63 3.34 -10.96 13.99
CA ARG A 63 2.02 -11.12 14.61
C ARG A 63 0.97 -10.42 13.77
N ARG A 64 -0.30 -10.73 14.01
CA ARG A 64 -1.43 -10.00 13.41
C ARG A 64 -1.40 -8.54 13.88
N MET A 65 -1.44 -7.61 12.93
CA MET A 65 -1.38 -6.16 13.16
C MET A 65 -2.54 -5.41 12.49
N GLY A 66 -3.52 -6.12 11.95
CA GLY A 66 -4.53 -5.49 11.08
C GLY A 66 -3.87 -4.99 9.79
N ASN A 67 -4.17 -3.75 9.43
CA ASN A 67 -3.55 -3.07 8.28
C ASN A 67 -2.37 -2.16 8.68
N ALA A 68 -1.95 -2.16 9.95
CA ALA A 68 -0.85 -1.32 10.41
C ALA A 68 0.50 -1.76 9.82
N HIS A 69 1.25 -0.79 9.29
CA HIS A 69 2.60 -1.06 8.79
C HIS A 69 3.54 -1.46 9.94
N PRO A 70 4.35 -2.53 9.81
CA PRO A 70 5.20 -2.99 10.90
C PRO A 70 6.31 -2.00 11.27
N ASN A 71 6.90 -1.32 10.29
CA ASN A 71 8.14 -0.56 10.43
C ASN A 71 7.96 0.97 10.26
N ILE A 72 6.75 1.43 10.00
CA ILE A 72 6.44 2.86 9.80
C ILE A 72 5.22 3.23 10.65
N VAL A 73 5.32 4.32 11.41
CA VAL A 73 4.26 4.79 12.31
C VAL A 73 4.15 6.32 12.27
N PRO A 74 2.92 6.86 12.09
CA PRO A 74 1.65 6.16 11.81
C PRO A 74 1.52 5.80 10.32
N TYR A 75 1.13 4.57 10.04
CA TYR A 75 0.78 4.11 8.71
C TYR A 75 -0.28 3.00 8.85
N GLN A 76 -1.55 3.40 8.87
CA GLN A 76 -2.72 2.53 9.04
C GLN A 76 -4.02 3.30 8.87
N ASP A 77 -5.16 2.62 9.11
CA ASP A 77 -6.47 3.25 9.24
C ASP A 77 -6.62 4.05 10.53
N PHE A 78 -7.36 5.15 10.44
CA PHE A 78 -7.77 5.97 11.56
C PHE A 78 -9.24 6.35 11.44
N PRO A 79 -10.02 6.24 12.54
CA PRO A 79 -11.40 6.71 12.54
C PRO A 79 -11.46 8.24 12.43
N THR A 80 -12.47 8.71 11.76
CA THR A 80 -12.84 10.13 11.66
C THR A 80 -14.22 10.36 12.29
N ALA A 81 -14.75 11.57 12.22
CA ALA A 81 -16.09 11.85 12.77
C ALA A 81 -17.22 11.13 12.02
N ASP A 82 -17.01 10.76 10.76
CA ASP A 82 -18.03 10.22 9.84
C ASP A 82 -17.60 8.95 9.07
N GLY A 83 -16.45 8.38 9.39
CA GLY A 83 -15.93 7.20 8.73
C GLY A 83 -14.52 6.85 9.14
N ASP A 84 -13.71 6.43 8.17
CA ASP A 84 -12.31 6.08 8.36
C ASP A 84 -11.45 6.67 7.23
N MET A 85 -10.18 6.96 7.53
CA MET A 85 -9.18 7.36 6.55
C MET A 85 -7.92 6.52 6.69
N ILE A 86 -7.16 6.35 5.61
CA ILE A 86 -5.78 5.91 5.66
C ILE A 86 -4.88 7.12 5.91
N LEU A 87 -3.97 7.00 6.86
CA LEU A 87 -2.88 7.93 7.09
C LEU A 87 -1.57 7.19 6.85
N ALA A 88 -0.72 7.70 5.94
CA ALA A 88 0.50 7.03 5.50
C ALA A 88 1.73 7.94 5.66
N ILE A 89 2.10 8.23 6.90
CA ILE A 89 3.21 9.12 7.23
C ILE A 89 4.53 8.36 7.10
N GLY A 90 5.30 8.68 6.05
CA GLY A 90 6.54 7.99 5.71
C GLY A 90 7.82 8.60 6.30
N ASN A 91 7.77 9.84 6.83
CA ASN A 91 8.93 10.52 7.39
C ASN A 91 8.57 11.51 8.49
N ASP A 92 9.59 11.99 9.22
CA ASP A 92 9.42 12.84 10.42
C ASP A 92 8.87 14.23 10.07
N GLY A 93 9.21 14.77 8.90
CA GLY A 93 8.65 16.04 8.44
C GLY A 93 7.16 15.97 8.15
N GLN A 94 6.68 14.85 7.57
CA GLN A 94 5.23 14.60 7.41
C GLN A 94 4.55 14.45 8.75
N PHE A 95 5.18 13.78 9.73
CA PHE A 95 4.65 13.65 11.07
C PHE A 95 4.49 15.01 11.77
N ALA A 96 5.49 15.88 11.69
CA ALA A 96 5.42 17.21 12.26
C ALA A 96 4.28 18.05 11.65
N ARG A 97 4.08 17.99 10.32
CA ARG A 97 2.96 18.65 9.65
C ARG A 97 1.62 18.10 10.09
N PHE A 98 1.50 16.78 10.19
CA PHE A 98 0.30 16.13 10.73
C PHE A 98 0.00 16.61 12.14
N CYS A 99 0.98 16.64 13.04
CA CYS A 99 0.81 17.11 14.43
C CYS A 99 0.28 18.56 14.49
N THR A 100 0.80 19.42 13.62
CA THR A 100 0.31 20.82 13.52
C THR A 100 -1.14 20.87 13.08
N ILE A 101 -1.52 20.12 12.05
CA ILE A 101 -2.91 20.04 11.54
C ILE A 101 -3.85 19.44 12.58
N ALA A 102 -3.37 18.43 13.32
CA ALA A 102 -4.13 17.79 14.39
C ALA A 102 -4.33 18.70 15.65
N GLY A 103 -3.64 19.85 15.70
CA GLY A 103 -3.70 20.76 16.86
C GLY A 103 -2.79 20.35 18.02
N HIS A 104 -1.85 19.45 17.77
CA HIS A 104 -0.93 18.86 18.74
C HIS A 104 0.54 18.94 18.29
N PRO A 105 1.07 20.16 18.03
CA PRO A 105 2.45 20.31 17.55
C PRO A 105 3.49 19.77 18.54
N GLU A 106 3.16 19.71 19.83
CA GLU A 106 4.00 19.17 20.89
C GLU A 106 4.37 17.70 20.69
N TRP A 107 3.57 16.90 19.98
CA TRP A 107 3.89 15.50 19.75
C TRP A 107 5.13 15.32 18.85
N ALA A 108 5.37 16.25 17.94
CA ALA A 108 6.57 16.22 17.09
C ALA A 108 7.86 16.49 17.87
N GLY A 109 7.77 17.21 18.99
CA GLY A 109 8.90 17.48 19.88
C GLY A 109 9.07 16.45 21.02
N ASP A 110 8.12 15.53 21.20
CA ASP A 110 8.21 14.48 22.23
C ASP A 110 9.25 13.45 21.81
N THR A 111 10.22 13.18 22.67
CA THR A 111 11.31 12.21 22.43
C THR A 111 10.82 10.80 22.12
N ARG A 112 9.61 10.46 22.57
CA ARG A 112 8.97 9.17 22.26
C ARG A 112 8.49 9.09 20.80
N PHE A 113 8.32 10.23 20.11
CA PHE A 113 7.70 10.34 18.79
C PHE A 113 8.54 11.10 17.77
N ALA A 114 9.70 11.61 18.17
CA ALA A 114 10.53 12.52 17.37
C ALA A 114 11.01 11.92 16.04
N ASP A 115 11.29 10.63 16.02
CA ASP A 115 11.66 9.92 14.80
C ASP A 115 10.84 8.64 14.61
N ASN A 116 10.91 8.05 13.42
CA ASN A 116 10.14 6.85 13.11
C ASN A 116 10.48 5.66 14.01
N ALA A 117 11.75 5.47 14.39
CA ALA A 117 12.15 4.35 15.26
C ALA A 117 11.54 4.49 16.65
N ALA A 118 11.53 5.69 17.21
CA ALA A 118 10.88 6.02 18.46
C ALA A 118 9.35 5.79 18.36
N ARG A 119 8.70 6.25 17.29
CA ARG A 119 7.27 6.01 17.06
C ARG A 119 6.91 4.54 16.92
N VAL A 120 7.72 3.75 16.22
CA VAL A 120 7.55 2.28 16.14
C VAL A 120 7.62 1.65 17.54
N LYS A 121 8.60 2.04 18.35
CA LYS A 121 8.78 1.54 19.71
C LYS A 121 7.62 1.92 20.62
N HIS A 122 7.13 3.16 20.49
CA HIS A 122 6.06 3.73 21.33
C HIS A 122 4.69 3.75 20.65
N ARG A 123 4.47 2.89 19.61
CA ARG A 123 3.20 2.89 18.86
C ARG A 123 1.95 2.67 19.73
N ARG A 124 2.10 1.88 20.83
CA ARG A 124 0.98 1.62 21.74
C ARG A 124 0.55 2.86 22.52
N GLU A 125 1.42 3.84 22.66
CA GLU A 125 1.13 5.13 23.28
C GLU A 125 0.64 6.14 22.24
N LEU A 126 1.30 6.22 21.09
CA LEU A 126 0.99 7.20 20.06
C LEU A 126 -0.36 6.95 19.36
N ILE A 127 -0.63 5.71 18.92
CA ILE A 127 -1.83 5.43 18.11
C ILE A 127 -3.14 5.82 18.82
N PRO A 128 -3.34 5.54 20.11
CA PRO A 128 -4.53 6.03 20.82
C PRO A 128 -4.68 7.56 20.84
N LEU A 129 -3.57 8.30 20.96
CA LEU A 129 -3.60 9.78 20.92
C LEU A 129 -4.06 10.28 19.54
N LEU A 130 -3.49 9.69 18.48
CA LEU A 130 -3.87 10.04 17.12
C LEU A 130 -5.34 9.73 16.85
N ARG A 131 -5.83 8.57 17.28
CA ARG A 131 -7.24 8.19 17.14
C ARG A 131 -8.19 9.16 17.85
N GLN A 132 -7.82 9.68 19.01
CA GLN A 132 -8.60 10.70 19.72
C GLN A 132 -8.65 12.02 18.95
N ALA A 133 -7.57 12.40 18.28
CA ALA A 133 -7.54 13.61 17.47
C ALA A 133 -8.30 13.45 16.15
N THR A 134 -8.19 12.30 15.50
CA THR A 134 -8.77 12.11 14.16
C THR A 134 -10.29 12.07 14.15
N VAL A 135 -10.94 11.61 15.21
CA VAL A 135 -12.42 11.62 15.34
C VAL A 135 -13.04 13.01 15.47
N MET A 136 -12.23 14.05 15.62
CA MET A 136 -12.71 15.44 15.82
C MET A 136 -13.10 16.15 14.51
N ARG A 137 -12.80 15.56 13.33
CA ARG A 137 -13.13 16.13 12.02
C ARG A 137 -13.66 15.04 11.10
N SER A 138 -14.40 15.43 10.08
CA SER A 138 -14.86 14.55 9.01
C SER A 138 -13.69 14.04 8.14
N THR A 139 -13.90 12.95 7.46
CA THR A 139 -12.93 12.38 6.50
C THR A 139 -12.54 13.42 5.45
N ALA A 140 -13.51 14.12 4.87
CA ALA A 140 -13.26 15.13 3.84
C ALA A 140 -12.41 16.31 4.36
N GLU A 141 -12.68 16.80 5.57
CA GLU A 141 -11.89 17.87 6.19
C GLU A 141 -10.44 17.44 6.46
N TRP A 142 -10.25 16.20 6.93
CA TRP A 142 -8.91 15.66 7.14
C TRP A 142 -8.13 15.54 5.84
N ILE A 143 -8.72 14.94 4.80
CA ILE A 143 -8.06 14.75 3.51
C ILE A 143 -7.66 16.10 2.92
N ALA A 144 -8.58 17.09 2.85
CA ALA A 144 -8.27 18.40 2.32
C ALA A 144 -7.11 19.10 3.07
N ALA A 145 -7.09 19.01 4.41
CA ALA A 145 -6.03 19.61 5.22
C ALA A 145 -4.68 18.90 5.04
N LEU A 146 -4.68 17.57 4.98
CA LEU A 146 -3.46 16.75 4.88
C LEU A 146 -2.85 16.83 3.48
N GLU A 147 -3.66 16.78 2.43
CA GLU A 147 -3.19 16.95 1.03
C GLU A 147 -2.54 18.30 0.82
N SER A 148 -3.17 19.39 1.32
CA SER A 148 -2.61 20.75 1.22
C SER A 148 -1.23 20.87 1.87
N ALA A 149 -0.93 20.03 2.85
CA ALA A 149 0.35 19.96 3.55
C ALA A 149 1.28 18.86 3.04
N ALA A 150 0.95 18.21 1.93
CA ALA A 150 1.70 17.09 1.37
C ALA A 150 1.94 15.96 2.41
N VAL A 151 0.91 15.59 3.15
CA VAL A 151 0.87 14.42 4.03
C VAL A 151 0.02 13.36 3.36
N PRO A 152 0.58 12.20 3.01
CA PRO A 152 -0.15 11.15 2.32
C PRO A 152 -1.32 10.60 3.15
N CYS A 153 -2.51 10.64 2.59
CA CYS A 153 -3.74 10.14 3.17
C CYS A 153 -4.73 9.76 2.07
N GLY A 154 -5.83 9.14 2.45
CA GLY A 154 -6.92 8.83 1.52
C GLY A 154 -8.15 8.29 2.23
N PRO A 155 -9.33 8.38 1.61
CA PRO A 155 -10.55 7.78 2.15
C PRO A 155 -10.49 6.26 2.07
N ILE A 156 -11.27 5.59 2.90
CA ILE A 156 -11.57 4.16 2.75
C ILE A 156 -12.91 4.05 2.05
N ASN A 157 -12.87 3.82 0.75
CA ASN A 157 -14.05 3.76 -0.10
C ASN A 157 -14.67 2.37 -0.08
N ASP A 158 -16.00 2.31 -0.07
CA ASP A 158 -16.73 1.12 -0.46
C ASP A 158 -16.75 0.96 -2.01
N LEU A 159 -17.30 -0.15 -2.49
CA LEU A 159 -17.34 -0.41 -3.93
C LEU A 159 -18.17 0.62 -4.70
N ALA A 160 -19.22 1.18 -4.09
CA ALA A 160 -20.04 2.18 -4.75
C ALA A 160 -19.24 3.49 -4.92
N ALA A 161 -18.51 3.93 -3.90
CA ALA A 161 -17.64 5.09 -3.96
C ALA A 161 -16.50 4.91 -4.96
N VAL A 162 -15.84 3.72 -4.98
CA VAL A 162 -14.79 3.40 -5.97
C VAL A 162 -15.32 3.53 -7.40
N PHE A 163 -16.49 2.95 -7.70
CA PHE A 163 -17.05 3.03 -9.05
C PHE A 163 -17.63 4.42 -9.41
N ALA A 164 -17.87 5.27 -8.43
CA ALA A 164 -18.28 6.66 -8.66
C ALA A 164 -17.09 7.62 -8.85
N ASP A 165 -15.89 7.22 -8.47
CA ASP A 165 -14.69 8.06 -8.60
C ASP A 165 -14.27 8.18 -10.07
N PRO A 166 -14.14 9.41 -10.63
CA PRO A 166 -13.73 9.60 -12.01
C PRO A 166 -12.33 9.02 -12.32
N GLN A 167 -11.41 9.02 -11.39
CA GLN A 167 -10.07 8.47 -11.56
C GLN A 167 -10.11 6.95 -11.67
N ASP A 168 -10.86 6.29 -10.79
CA ASP A 168 -11.01 4.84 -10.79
C ASP A 168 -11.81 4.36 -12.01
N THR A 169 -12.83 5.12 -12.43
CA THR A 169 -13.61 4.85 -13.65
C THR A 169 -12.73 4.98 -14.92
N ALA A 170 -11.83 5.94 -14.97
CA ALA A 170 -10.86 6.09 -16.07
C ALA A 170 -9.88 4.90 -16.11
N ALA A 171 -9.40 4.42 -14.96
CA ALA A 171 -8.55 3.23 -14.86
C ALA A 171 -9.27 1.96 -15.33
N LEU A 172 -10.53 1.78 -14.95
CA LEU A 172 -11.37 0.66 -15.40
C LEU A 172 -11.62 0.69 -16.91
N SER A 173 -11.88 1.86 -17.49
CA SER A 173 -12.06 2.01 -18.94
C SER A 173 -10.77 1.71 -19.70
N SER A 174 -9.61 2.09 -19.17
CA SER A 174 -8.30 1.75 -19.72
C SER A 174 -8.02 0.24 -19.65
N ALA A 175 -8.33 -0.41 -18.55
CA ALA A 175 -8.22 -1.86 -18.42
C ALA A 175 -9.18 -2.62 -19.36
N ALA A 176 -10.39 -2.11 -19.57
CA ALA A 176 -11.33 -2.66 -20.53
C ALA A 176 -10.85 -2.51 -21.99
N ILE A 177 -10.20 -1.40 -22.32
CA ILE A 177 -9.56 -1.18 -23.62
C ILE A 177 -8.43 -2.18 -23.84
N HIS A 178 -7.56 -2.41 -22.84
CA HIS A 178 -6.50 -3.42 -22.93
C HIS A 178 -7.04 -4.83 -23.15
N SER A 179 -8.11 -5.21 -22.47
CA SER A 179 -8.75 -6.52 -22.68
C SER A 179 -9.47 -6.63 -24.04
N ALA A 180 -9.91 -5.53 -24.62
CA ALA A 180 -10.50 -5.49 -25.96
C ALA A 180 -9.42 -5.61 -27.06
N VAL A 181 -8.27 -4.96 -26.87
CA VAL A 181 -7.13 -5.07 -27.83
C VAL A 181 -6.59 -6.49 -27.90
N LEU A 182 -6.53 -7.21 -26.78
CA LEU A 182 -6.11 -8.61 -26.75
C LEU A 182 -7.13 -9.59 -27.40
N ARG A 183 -8.34 -9.13 -27.73
CA ARG A 183 -9.35 -9.96 -28.45
C ARG A 183 -9.31 -9.80 -29.97
N ILE A 184 -8.47 -8.93 -30.52
CA ILE A 184 -8.46 -8.57 -31.97
C ILE A 184 -7.26 -9.17 -32.70
N THR A 185 -6.34 -9.82 -32.02
CA THR A 185 -5.20 -10.53 -32.61
C THR A 185 -5.28 -12.04 -32.39
#